data_5fb79a52492773270fa571a9b0725b6a
#
_entry.id   5fb79a52492773270fa571a9b0725b6a
#
_cell.length_a   1.000
_cell.length_b   1.000
_cell.length_c   1.000
_cell.angle_alpha   90.00
_cell.angle_beta   90.00
_cell.angle_gamma   90.00
#
_symmetry.space_group_name_H-M   'P 1'
#
loop_
_entity.id
_entity.type
_entity.pdbx_description
1 polymer ?
#
loop_
_entity_poly.entity_id
_entity_poly.type
_entity_poly.pdbx_seq_one_letter_code
_entity_poly.pdbx_strand_id
1 'polypeptide(L)'
;MSKDTILSSIEDAVEDFRQGKFLIVVDDEDRENEGDFIIAAEAITPEKVNFMLANGRGVLCAPITMQRCEELNLYRQVNHNTSMLGTPFTVTIDKLEGCTTGVSSHDRAATIRALADPSSTPETFGRPGHINPLYAQDKGVLKRAGHTEAAVDLARLAGLYPAAALIEILNEDGTMARLPQLAKVAEKFGIKIIAIRDLIAYRLKQESMVERGDEVDMPTEYGHFRLIPFRQLSNGLEHIALIKGSWEPDEPILVRVHSSCMTGDIFGSMRCDCGEQLHKAMQAVESEGKGVIVYMNQEGRGIGLMNKIRAYRLQEGGLDTVEANLHLGFKADERDYGVGASILRDIGVRKLRLMTNNPVKRIGLEAYGLEIVENVPIEVTPNEYNRRYLLTKEKRMGHTLHVDE
;
A
#
# COMPACT_ATOMS: atom_id res chain seq x y z
N MET A 1 7.11 28.44 4.01
CA MET A 1 6.87 27.88 2.68
C MET A 1 5.77 26.85 2.81
N SER A 2 4.78 26.83 1.89
CA SER A 2 3.76 25.79 1.87
C SER A 2 4.42 24.43 1.52
N LYS A 3 3.86 23.30 1.99
CA LYS A 3 4.36 21.94 1.67
C LYS A 3 4.53 21.75 0.16
N ASP A 4 3.63 22.28 -0.65
CA ASP A 4 3.62 22.15 -2.11
C ASP A 4 4.78 22.91 -2.81
N THR A 5 5.46 23.81 -2.12
CA THR A 5 6.62 24.54 -2.67
C THR A 5 7.95 23.81 -2.44
N ILE A 6 7.97 22.76 -1.61
CA ILE A 6 9.18 22.01 -1.23
C ILE A 6 9.31 20.71 -2.05
N LEU A 7 8.18 20.12 -2.44
CA LEU A 7 8.15 18.85 -3.17
C LEU A 7 8.33 19.08 -4.67
N SER A 8 9.13 18.25 -5.30
CA SER A 8 9.35 18.23 -6.76
C SER A 8 8.33 17.32 -7.46
N SER A 9 8.12 17.51 -8.77
CA SER A 9 7.32 16.59 -9.56
C SER A 9 7.96 15.20 -9.62
N ILE A 10 7.14 14.16 -9.77
CA ILE A 10 7.65 12.78 -9.91
C ILE A 10 8.41 12.62 -11.22
N GLU A 11 7.95 13.25 -12.30
CA GLU A 11 8.62 13.25 -13.61
C GLU A 11 10.06 13.76 -13.52
N ASP A 12 10.25 14.92 -12.89
CA ASP A 12 11.58 15.53 -12.71
C ASP A 12 12.48 14.69 -11.80
N ALA A 13 11.88 14.06 -10.78
CA ALA A 13 12.60 13.18 -9.87
C ALA A 13 13.05 11.88 -10.56
N VAL A 14 12.18 11.28 -11.37
CA VAL A 14 12.52 10.08 -12.17
C VAL A 14 13.65 10.38 -13.16
N GLU A 15 13.66 11.58 -13.77
CA GLU A 15 14.74 11.97 -14.66
C GLU A 15 16.07 12.15 -13.90
N ASP A 16 16.07 12.81 -12.74
CA ASP A 16 17.28 12.91 -11.91
C ASP A 16 17.76 11.53 -11.43
N PHE A 17 16.83 10.63 -11.09
CA PHE A 17 17.16 9.26 -10.69
C PHE A 17 17.79 8.46 -11.83
N ARG A 18 17.28 8.62 -13.07
CA ARG A 18 17.85 8.04 -14.30
C ARG A 18 19.29 8.51 -14.54
N GLN A 19 19.57 9.78 -14.23
CA GLN A 19 20.91 10.37 -14.32
C GLN A 19 21.82 9.94 -13.15
N GLY A 20 21.35 9.07 -12.25
CA GLY A 20 22.13 8.59 -11.11
C GLY A 20 22.31 9.63 -10.01
N LYS A 21 21.42 10.63 -9.90
CA LYS A 21 21.40 11.58 -8.79
C LYS A 21 20.65 11.01 -7.60
N PHE A 22 20.91 11.59 -6.42
CA PHE A 22 20.13 11.33 -5.23
C PHE A 22 18.75 11.96 -5.28
N LEU A 23 17.79 11.30 -4.63
CA LEU A 23 16.53 11.89 -4.21
C LEU A 23 16.41 11.83 -2.69
N ILE A 24 15.64 12.75 -2.11
CA ILE A 24 15.09 12.60 -0.77
C ILE A 24 13.64 12.17 -0.96
N VAL A 25 13.28 11.03 -0.38
CA VAL A 25 11.91 10.51 -0.42
C VAL A 25 11.34 10.58 0.98
N VAL A 26 10.15 11.17 1.14
CA VAL A 26 9.46 11.27 2.43
C VAL A 26 8.19 10.46 2.41
N ASP A 27 7.88 9.83 3.52
CA ASP A 27 6.62 9.14 3.73
C ASP A 27 5.58 10.01 4.46
N ASP A 28 4.43 9.42 4.80
CA ASP A 28 3.34 10.13 5.46
C ASP A 28 3.66 10.41 6.94
N GLU A 29 3.11 11.53 7.45
CA GLU A 29 3.24 11.92 8.87
C GLU A 29 2.63 10.89 9.82
N ASP A 30 1.62 10.16 9.37
CA ASP A 30 0.93 9.13 10.14
C ASP A 30 1.63 7.75 10.06
N ARG A 31 2.74 7.62 9.29
CA ARG A 31 3.50 6.39 9.16
C ARG A 31 4.83 6.46 9.95
N GLU A 32 5.96 6.70 9.30
CA GLU A 32 7.28 6.89 9.92
C GLU A 32 7.58 8.37 10.12
N ASN A 33 7.02 9.19 9.20
CA ASN A 33 7.29 10.63 9.09
C ASN A 33 8.79 10.91 8.94
N GLU A 34 9.46 10.15 8.08
CA GLU A 34 10.91 10.16 7.88
C GLU A 34 11.25 10.54 6.44
N GLY A 35 12.53 10.75 6.17
CA GLY A 35 13.05 10.97 4.84
C GLY A 35 14.37 10.25 4.63
N ASP A 36 14.48 9.57 3.48
CA ASP A 36 15.64 8.79 3.09
C ASP A 36 16.34 9.41 1.88
N PHE A 37 17.70 9.38 1.88
CA PHE A 37 18.43 9.45 0.63
C PHE A 37 18.27 8.16 -0.14
N ILE A 38 17.82 8.26 -1.39
CA ILE A 38 17.64 7.11 -2.29
C ILE A 38 18.41 7.35 -3.58
N ILE A 39 19.05 6.30 -4.11
CA ILE A 39 19.77 6.31 -5.39
C ILE A 39 19.70 4.92 -6.04
N ALA A 40 19.70 4.87 -7.38
CA ALA A 40 19.75 3.60 -8.12
C ALA A 40 21.04 2.81 -7.78
N ALA A 41 20.90 1.49 -7.58
CA ALA A 41 22.03 0.62 -7.26
C ALA A 41 23.10 0.60 -8.38
N GLU A 42 22.70 0.72 -9.65
CA GLU A 42 23.62 0.82 -10.78
C GLU A 42 24.47 2.09 -10.75
N ALA A 43 23.95 3.17 -10.18
CA ALA A 43 24.61 4.47 -10.12
C ALA A 43 25.44 4.70 -8.86
N ILE A 44 25.47 3.73 -7.92
CA ILE A 44 26.19 3.87 -6.65
C ILE A 44 27.72 3.82 -6.88
N THR A 45 28.46 4.71 -6.21
CA THR A 45 29.94 4.74 -6.21
C THR A 45 30.46 4.81 -4.78
N PRO A 46 31.75 4.55 -4.52
CA PRO A 46 32.32 4.71 -3.18
C PRO A 46 32.09 6.10 -2.58
N GLU A 47 32.21 7.16 -3.39
CA GLU A 47 31.98 8.54 -2.94
C GLU A 47 30.52 8.77 -2.55
N LYS A 48 29.57 8.16 -3.29
CA LYS A 48 28.13 8.25 -2.99
C LYS A 48 27.78 7.47 -1.75
N VAL A 49 28.36 6.28 -1.53
CA VAL A 49 28.21 5.56 -0.25
C VAL A 49 28.74 6.39 0.91
N ASN A 50 29.93 6.98 0.74
CA ASN A 50 30.50 7.85 1.78
C ASN A 50 29.61 9.08 2.04
N PHE A 51 29.03 9.67 1.00
CA PHE A 51 28.05 10.77 1.14
C PHE A 51 26.84 10.33 1.96
N MET A 52 26.25 9.17 1.63
CA MET A 52 25.09 8.61 2.35
C MET A 52 25.41 8.41 3.85
N LEU A 53 26.53 7.78 4.16
CA LEU A 53 26.96 7.51 5.55
C LEU A 53 27.22 8.80 6.33
N ALA A 54 27.85 9.79 5.71
CA ALA A 54 28.22 11.05 6.36
C ALA A 54 27.01 11.97 6.59
N ASN A 55 26.04 11.98 5.69
CA ASN A 55 24.93 12.93 5.69
C ASN A 55 23.56 12.30 6.03
N GLY A 56 23.37 11.00 5.79
CA GLY A 56 22.18 10.25 6.23
C GLY A 56 22.29 9.84 7.69
N ARG A 57 23.34 9.12 8.04
CA ARG A 57 23.64 8.61 9.40
C ARG A 57 22.75 7.48 9.90
N GLY A 58 21.78 7.04 9.09
CA GLY A 58 20.89 5.91 9.35
C GLY A 58 21.52 4.56 8.99
N VAL A 59 20.71 3.58 8.66
CA VAL A 59 21.15 2.23 8.27
C VAL A 59 21.19 2.12 6.76
N LEU A 60 22.39 1.89 6.20
CA LEU A 60 22.54 1.71 4.76
C LEU A 60 21.90 0.38 4.33
N CYS A 61 20.86 0.47 3.53
CA CYS A 61 20.07 -0.65 3.02
C CYS A 61 20.07 -0.70 1.50
N ALA A 62 19.76 -1.87 0.96
CA ALA A 62 19.70 -2.10 -0.48
C ALA A 62 18.34 -2.74 -0.87
N PRO A 63 17.31 -1.94 -1.18
CA PRO A 63 16.05 -2.42 -1.71
C PRO A 63 16.22 -3.15 -3.06
N ILE A 64 15.66 -4.35 -3.17
CA ILE A 64 15.60 -5.17 -4.38
C ILE A 64 14.23 -5.84 -4.49
N THR A 65 13.92 -6.44 -5.64
CA THR A 65 12.67 -7.17 -5.82
C THR A 65 12.68 -8.50 -5.05
N MET A 66 11.50 -9.03 -4.72
CA MET A 66 11.36 -10.37 -4.15
C MET A 66 11.95 -11.44 -5.06
N GLN A 67 11.69 -11.35 -6.37
CA GLN A 67 12.28 -12.21 -7.38
C GLN A 67 13.81 -12.21 -7.29
N ARG A 68 14.44 -11.02 -7.18
CA ARG A 68 15.90 -10.92 -7.08
C ARG A 68 16.43 -11.54 -5.78
N CYS A 69 15.69 -11.41 -4.67
CA CYS A 69 16.04 -12.11 -3.43
C CYS A 69 16.07 -13.65 -3.62
N GLU A 70 15.08 -14.19 -4.33
CA GLU A 70 14.99 -15.62 -4.62
C GLU A 70 16.14 -16.09 -5.53
N GLU A 71 16.42 -15.36 -6.62
CA GLU A 71 17.53 -15.64 -7.53
C GLU A 71 18.89 -15.67 -6.81
N LEU A 72 19.07 -14.80 -5.84
CA LEU A 72 20.33 -14.69 -5.08
C LEU A 72 20.33 -15.49 -3.77
N ASN A 73 19.29 -16.30 -3.48
CA ASN A 73 19.13 -17.03 -2.22
C ASN A 73 19.26 -16.14 -0.99
N LEU A 74 18.64 -14.94 -1.01
CA LEU A 74 18.61 -14.02 0.12
C LEU A 74 17.36 -14.28 0.97
N TYR A 75 17.51 -15.04 2.04
CA TYR A 75 16.43 -15.42 2.92
C TYR A 75 16.04 -14.25 3.85
N ARG A 76 14.80 -14.29 4.34
CA ARG A 76 14.37 -13.38 5.42
C ARG A 76 15.27 -13.54 6.63
N GLN A 77 15.62 -12.43 7.24
CA GLN A 77 16.48 -12.41 8.43
C GLN A 77 15.85 -13.18 9.61
N VAL A 78 14.50 -13.19 9.68
CA VAL A 78 13.73 -13.92 10.69
C VAL A 78 12.53 -14.63 10.06
N ASN A 79 12.16 -15.79 10.60
CA ASN A 79 10.97 -16.53 10.15
C ASN A 79 9.67 -15.83 10.57
N HIS A 80 9.67 -15.16 11.72
CA HIS A 80 8.54 -14.42 12.25
C HIS A 80 8.96 -12.98 12.51
N ASN A 81 8.49 -12.06 11.66
CA ASN A 81 8.81 -10.64 11.79
C ASN A 81 7.86 -9.99 12.80
N THR A 82 8.42 -9.52 13.92
CA THR A 82 7.71 -8.82 15.00
C THR A 82 7.99 -7.32 15.04
N SER A 83 8.70 -6.78 14.04
CA SER A 83 8.94 -5.34 13.96
C SER A 83 7.64 -4.58 13.74
N MET A 84 7.53 -3.39 14.33
CA MET A 84 6.30 -2.57 14.33
C MET A 84 5.74 -2.34 12.90
N LEU A 85 6.62 -2.07 11.94
CA LEU A 85 6.26 -1.76 10.55
C LEU A 85 6.54 -2.91 9.58
N GLY A 86 6.97 -4.07 10.09
CA GLY A 86 7.22 -5.25 9.29
C GLY A 86 8.36 -5.08 8.29
N THR A 87 9.41 -4.29 8.63
CA THR A 87 10.54 -4.01 7.73
C THR A 87 11.16 -5.30 7.19
N PRO A 88 11.25 -5.44 5.86
CA PRO A 88 11.50 -6.74 5.21
C PRO A 88 12.99 -7.02 5.05
N PHE A 89 13.74 -7.09 6.14
CA PHE A 89 15.17 -7.43 6.10
C PHE A 89 15.40 -8.87 5.65
N THR A 90 16.43 -9.03 4.79
CA THR A 90 17.04 -10.33 4.49
C THR A 90 18.31 -10.51 5.31
N VAL A 91 18.97 -11.68 5.16
CA VAL A 91 20.33 -11.88 5.66
C VAL A 91 21.26 -10.81 5.07
N THR A 92 22.19 -10.30 5.86
CA THR A 92 23.18 -9.31 5.41
C THR A 92 24.23 -9.97 4.52
N ILE A 93 24.82 -9.21 3.60
CA ILE A 93 25.75 -9.70 2.58
C ILE A 93 26.93 -8.79 2.36
N ASP A 94 28.02 -9.38 1.83
CA ASP A 94 29.13 -8.69 1.20
C ASP A 94 29.52 -9.38 -0.11
N LYS A 95 29.91 -8.61 -1.13
CA LYS A 95 30.50 -9.17 -2.34
C LYS A 95 31.86 -9.77 -2.02
N LEU A 96 32.11 -11.01 -2.47
CA LEU A 96 33.35 -11.74 -2.17
C LEU A 96 34.51 -11.28 -3.04
N GLU A 97 34.33 -11.27 -4.35
CA GLU A 97 35.39 -10.94 -5.29
C GLU A 97 35.62 -9.43 -5.40
N GLY A 98 36.85 -8.99 -5.29
CA GLY A 98 37.25 -7.58 -5.42
C GLY A 98 36.92 -6.72 -4.21
N CYS A 99 36.52 -7.31 -3.08
CA CYS A 99 36.30 -6.63 -1.82
C CYS A 99 37.33 -7.09 -0.76
N THR A 100 37.43 -6.31 0.32
CA THR A 100 38.32 -6.60 1.46
C THR A 100 37.47 -7.16 2.63
N THR A 101 37.16 -6.32 3.64
CA THR A 101 36.37 -6.73 4.81
C THR A 101 34.89 -6.42 4.71
N GLY A 102 34.42 -5.84 3.61
CA GLY A 102 33.03 -5.49 3.36
C GLY A 102 32.60 -4.12 3.92
N VAL A 103 33.34 -3.52 4.83
CA VAL A 103 32.93 -2.30 5.57
C VAL A 103 33.21 -1.01 4.81
N SER A 104 34.26 -0.96 3.99
CA SER A 104 34.67 0.26 3.30
C SER A 104 33.58 0.76 2.35
N SER A 105 33.56 2.08 2.06
CA SER A 105 32.64 2.63 1.05
C SER A 105 32.83 1.99 -0.32
N HIS A 106 34.06 1.55 -0.64
CA HIS A 106 34.36 0.82 -1.86
C HIS A 106 33.68 -0.56 -1.87
N ASP A 107 33.84 -1.36 -0.81
CA ASP A 107 33.27 -2.70 -0.70
C ASP A 107 31.74 -2.65 -0.68
N ARG A 108 31.16 -1.71 0.09
CA ARG A 108 29.70 -1.51 0.14
C ARG A 108 29.13 -1.10 -1.22
N ALA A 109 29.80 -0.18 -1.93
CA ALA A 109 29.38 0.21 -3.28
C ALA A 109 29.48 -0.98 -4.26
N ALA A 110 30.52 -1.79 -4.17
CA ALA A 110 30.69 -2.98 -4.99
C ALA A 110 29.57 -4.03 -4.69
N THR A 111 29.22 -4.22 -3.43
CA THR A 111 28.15 -5.12 -2.99
C THR A 111 26.79 -4.66 -3.50
N ILE A 112 26.46 -3.36 -3.35
CA ILE A 112 25.18 -2.79 -3.81
C ILE A 112 25.07 -2.89 -5.35
N ARG A 113 26.11 -2.55 -6.10
CA ARG A 113 26.11 -2.71 -7.57
C ARG A 113 25.90 -4.15 -8.00
N ALA A 114 26.54 -5.11 -7.31
CA ALA A 114 26.37 -6.53 -7.64
C ALA A 114 24.93 -7.03 -7.45
N LEU A 115 24.12 -6.42 -6.57
CA LEU A 115 22.68 -6.73 -6.45
C LEU A 115 21.92 -6.36 -7.73
N ALA A 116 22.32 -5.30 -8.43
CA ALA A 116 21.73 -4.85 -9.69
C ALA A 116 22.36 -5.50 -10.93
N ASP A 117 23.40 -6.28 -10.78
CA ASP A 117 24.06 -6.98 -11.90
C ASP A 117 23.34 -8.32 -12.18
N PRO A 118 22.70 -8.48 -13.35
CA PRO A 118 22.01 -9.72 -13.69
C PRO A 118 22.92 -10.96 -13.73
N SER A 119 24.25 -10.78 -13.91
CA SER A 119 25.22 -11.88 -13.92
C SER A 119 25.60 -12.38 -12.52
N SER A 120 25.26 -11.64 -11.46
CA SER A 120 25.54 -12.07 -10.10
C SER A 120 24.69 -13.27 -9.69
N THR A 121 25.33 -14.25 -9.07
CA THR A 121 24.75 -15.49 -8.55
C THR A 121 24.79 -15.52 -7.03
N PRO A 122 24.17 -16.51 -6.37
CA PRO A 122 24.29 -16.69 -4.92
C PRO A 122 25.73 -16.75 -4.41
N GLU A 123 26.64 -17.29 -5.18
CA GLU A 123 28.08 -17.45 -4.85
C GLU A 123 28.86 -16.14 -4.94
N THR A 124 28.28 -15.11 -5.57
CA THR A 124 28.88 -13.75 -5.61
C THR A 124 28.97 -13.14 -4.20
N PHE A 125 28.12 -13.60 -3.27
CA PHE A 125 27.93 -12.96 -1.96
C PHE A 125 28.28 -13.87 -0.79
N GLY A 126 29.10 -13.37 0.14
CA GLY A 126 29.26 -13.90 1.49
C GLY A 126 28.08 -13.52 2.39
N ARG A 127 27.76 -14.38 3.34
CA ARG A 127 26.69 -14.23 4.33
C ARG A 127 27.18 -14.70 5.69
N PRO A 128 27.06 -13.89 6.78
CA PRO A 128 26.57 -12.51 6.81
C PRO A 128 27.58 -11.51 6.26
N GLY A 129 27.14 -10.25 6.08
CA GLY A 129 27.98 -9.14 5.61
C GLY A 129 27.53 -7.80 6.19
N HIS A 130 27.85 -6.70 5.49
CA HIS A 130 27.66 -5.33 5.99
C HIS A 130 26.63 -4.50 5.17
N ILE A 131 26.05 -5.07 4.11
CA ILE A 131 24.90 -4.50 3.41
C ILE A 131 23.65 -5.23 3.83
N ASN A 132 22.56 -4.47 4.04
CA ASN A 132 21.25 -4.93 4.46
C ASN A 132 20.29 -4.93 3.26
N PRO A 133 20.12 -6.05 2.51
CA PRO A 133 19.11 -6.09 1.48
C PRO A 133 17.72 -6.08 2.08
N LEU A 134 16.80 -5.37 1.40
CA LEU A 134 15.37 -5.32 1.72
C LEU A 134 14.60 -5.82 0.53
N TYR A 135 13.64 -6.74 0.72
CA TYR A 135 12.78 -7.15 -0.38
C TYR A 135 11.55 -6.26 -0.47
N ALA A 136 11.36 -5.62 -1.63
CA ALA A 136 10.18 -4.84 -1.91
C ALA A 136 8.97 -5.74 -2.22
N GLN A 137 7.77 -5.30 -1.83
CA GLN A 137 6.53 -5.97 -2.21
C GLN A 137 6.32 -5.92 -3.73
N ASP A 138 5.72 -6.98 -4.27
CA ASP A 138 5.45 -7.11 -5.71
C ASP A 138 4.63 -5.95 -6.20
N LYS A 139 4.17 -5.15 -6.37
CA LYS A 139 3.43 -3.95 -6.78
C LYS A 139 3.99 -2.66 -6.19
N GLY A 140 5.13 -2.74 -5.49
CA GLY A 140 5.82 -1.59 -4.98
C GLY A 140 4.94 -0.73 -4.05
N VAL A 141 5.01 0.60 -4.22
CA VAL A 141 4.25 1.56 -3.38
C VAL A 141 2.74 1.37 -3.44
N LEU A 142 2.20 0.75 -4.49
CA LEU A 142 0.77 0.43 -4.60
C LEU A 142 0.34 -0.68 -3.64
N LYS A 143 1.27 -1.46 -3.10
CA LYS A 143 1.00 -2.50 -2.09
C LYS A 143 1.42 -2.07 -0.68
N ARG A 144 2.56 -1.41 -0.55
CA ARG A 144 3.10 -0.89 0.72
C ARG A 144 3.74 0.47 0.48
N ALA A 145 3.17 1.51 1.10
CA ALA A 145 3.63 2.90 0.98
C ALA A 145 4.92 3.14 1.80
N GLY A 146 6.00 2.41 1.52
CA GLY A 146 7.28 2.48 2.22
C GLY A 146 8.45 2.87 1.33
N HIS A 147 9.55 3.36 1.94
CA HIS A 147 10.77 3.78 1.25
C HIS A 147 11.40 2.63 0.43
N THR A 148 11.34 1.38 0.94
CA THR A 148 11.79 0.17 0.24
C THR A 148 11.13 0.02 -1.13
N GLU A 149 9.80 0.11 -1.15
CA GLU A 149 8.98 0.01 -2.35
C GLU A 149 9.19 1.21 -3.27
N ALA A 150 9.25 2.43 -2.70
CA ALA A 150 9.49 3.65 -3.46
C ALA A 150 10.83 3.60 -4.21
N ALA A 151 11.88 3.09 -3.57
CA ALA A 151 13.20 2.97 -4.16
C ALA A 151 13.23 2.04 -5.39
N VAL A 152 12.57 0.87 -5.30
CA VAL A 152 12.46 -0.08 -6.41
C VAL A 152 11.59 0.46 -7.54
N ASP A 153 10.48 1.14 -7.20
CA ASP A 153 9.58 1.75 -8.18
C ASP A 153 10.24 2.89 -8.94
N LEU A 154 11.01 3.74 -8.26
CA LEU A 154 11.78 4.80 -8.91
C LEU A 154 12.80 4.23 -9.91
N ALA A 155 13.47 3.12 -9.55
CA ALA A 155 14.39 2.44 -10.46
C ALA A 155 13.65 1.92 -11.71
N ARG A 156 12.48 1.27 -11.54
CA ARG A 156 11.64 0.81 -12.66
C ARG A 156 11.18 1.96 -13.56
N LEU A 157 10.64 3.04 -12.96
CA LEU A 157 10.17 4.21 -13.70
C LEU A 157 11.31 4.91 -14.46
N ALA A 158 12.52 4.89 -13.91
CA ALA A 158 13.71 5.40 -14.56
C ALA A 158 14.26 4.49 -15.68
N GLY A 159 13.72 3.27 -15.86
CA GLY A 159 14.20 2.29 -16.81
C GLY A 159 15.54 1.63 -16.40
N LEU A 160 15.85 1.64 -15.11
CA LEU A 160 17.02 1.02 -14.50
C LEU A 160 16.67 -0.34 -13.89
N TYR A 161 17.72 -1.13 -13.55
CA TYR A 161 17.50 -2.37 -12.81
C TYR A 161 16.76 -2.08 -11.49
N PRO A 162 15.72 -2.87 -11.12
CA PRO A 162 14.86 -2.58 -9.97
C PRO A 162 15.56 -2.87 -8.63
N ALA A 163 16.63 -2.15 -8.38
CA ALA A 163 17.45 -2.16 -7.19
C ALA A 163 17.95 -0.74 -6.86
N ALA A 164 18.08 -0.43 -5.58
CA ALA A 164 18.52 0.87 -5.12
C ALA A 164 19.37 0.77 -3.85
N ALA A 165 19.95 1.89 -3.43
CA ALA A 165 20.45 2.10 -2.09
C ALA A 165 19.60 3.16 -1.40
N LEU A 166 19.32 2.98 -0.10
CA LEU A 166 18.66 3.96 0.75
C LEU A 166 19.35 4.05 2.12
N ILE A 167 19.18 5.20 2.76
CA ILE A 167 19.61 5.46 4.13
C ILE A 167 18.74 6.57 4.72
N GLU A 168 18.28 6.40 5.94
CA GLU A 168 17.50 7.39 6.66
C GLU A 168 18.35 8.64 6.99
N ILE A 169 17.71 9.82 7.02
CA ILE A 169 18.37 11.10 7.31
C ILE A 169 18.07 11.52 8.75
N LEU A 170 19.14 11.58 9.54
CA LEU A 170 19.12 12.04 10.92
C LEU A 170 19.68 13.47 11.02
N ASN A 171 19.17 14.21 12.00
CA ASN A 171 19.74 15.47 12.45
C ASN A 171 21.12 15.26 13.13
N GLU A 172 21.83 16.35 13.36
CA GLU A 172 23.17 16.30 14.01
C GLU A 172 23.12 15.77 15.46
N ASP A 173 21.99 15.95 16.12
CA ASP A 173 21.72 15.47 17.48
C ASP A 173 21.27 13.99 17.53
N GLY A 174 21.19 13.31 16.38
CA GLY A 174 20.77 11.92 16.25
C GLY A 174 19.25 11.70 16.19
N THR A 175 18.44 12.75 16.27
CA THR A 175 16.97 12.64 16.05
C THR A 175 16.65 12.51 14.56
N MET A 176 15.47 11.96 14.22
CA MET A 176 15.05 11.84 12.83
C MET A 176 14.74 13.20 12.21
N ALA A 177 15.31 13.47 11.03
CA ALA A 177 15.00 14.69 10.29
C ALA A 177 13.57 14.62 9.71
N ARG A 178 12.80 15.70 9.88
CA ARG A 178 11.45 15.85 9.35
C ARG A 178 11.46 16.81 8.18
N LEU A 179 10.34 16.94 7.46
CA LEU A 179 10.26 17.73 6.23
C LEU A 179 10.93 19.14 6.30
N PRO A 180 10.79 19.93 7.39
CA PRO A 180 11.47 21.22 7.48
C PRO A 180 13.00 21.15 7.53
N GLN A 181 13.58 20.09 8.15
CA GLN A 181 15.02 19.86 8.19
C GLN A 181 15.49 19.26 6.85
N LEU A 182 14.72 18.33 6.29
CA LEU A 182 14.99 17.72 4.99
C LEU A 182 15.02 18.75 3.86
N ALA A 183 14.16 19.78 3.91
CA ALA A 183 14.21 20.90 2.96
C ALA A 183 15.54 21.64 2.98
N LYS A 184 16.14 21.85 4.17
CA LYS A 184 17.47 22.46 4.30
C LYS A 184 18.59 21.55 3.75
N VAL A 185 18.46 20.25 3.98
CA VAL A 185 19.40 19.24 3.43
C VAL A 185 19.31 19.23 1.90
N ALA A 186 18.10 19.23 1.36
CA ALA A 186 17.84 19.28 -0.07
C ALA A 186 18.44 20.54 -0.73
N GLU A 187 18.20 21.71 -0.14
CA GLU A 187 18.76 22.99 -0.62
C GLU A 187 20.30 22.96 -0.56
N LYS A 188 20.86 22.49 0.55
CA LYS A 188 22.33 22.43 0.73
C LYS A 188 23.03 21.59 -0.33
N PHE A 189 22.43 20.50 -0.78
CA PHE A 189 23.04 19.54 -1.70
C PHE A 189 22.45 19.58 -3.12
N GLY A 190 21.42 20.42 -3.37
CA GLY A 190 20.75 20.48 -4.67
C GLY A 190 19.99 19.19 -5.01
N ILE A 191 19.39 18.54 -4.00
CA ILE A 191 18.67 17.26 -4.14
C ILE A 191 17.17 17.53 -4.13
N LYS A 192 16.40 16.88 -5.02
CA LYS A 192 14.95 16.97 -5.07
C LYS A 192 14.31 16.15 -3.96
N ILE A 193 13.20 16.65 -3.43
CA ILE A 193 12.34 15.93 -2.45
C ILE A 193 11.06 15.51 -3.14
N ILE A 194 10.63 14.27 -2.94
CA ILE A 194 9.31 13.77 -3.34
C ILE A 194 8.62 13.05 -2.18
N ALA A 195 7.31 13.01 -2.21
CA ALA A 195 6.52 12.24 -1.26
C ALA A 195 6.06 10.90 -1.87
N ILE A 196 6.03 9.84 -1.06
CA ILE A 196 5.53 8.51 -1.48
C ILE A 196 4.08 8.59 -1.94
N ARG A 197 3.23 9.43 -1.31
CA ARG A 197 1.85 9.65 -1.75
C ARG A 197 1.76 10.18 -3.19
N ASP A 198 2.68 11.05 -3.60
CA ASP A 198 2.69 11.62 -4.94
C ASP A 198 3.19 10.57 -5.96
N LEU A 199 4.14 9.73 -5.57
CA LEU A 199 4.58 8.58 -6.36
C LEU A 199 3.46 7.54 -6.54
N ILE A 200 2.65 7.27 -5.51
CA ILE A 200 1.45 6.43 -5.60
C ILE A 200 0.46 7.04 -6.61
N ALA A 201 0.14 8.34 -6.46
CA ALA A 201 -0.77 9.02 -7.36
C ALA A 201 -0.28 9.01 -8.82
N TYR A 202 1.02 9.19 -9.03
CA TYR A 202 1.68 9.11 -10.34
C TYR A 202 1.55 7.71 -10.95
N ARG A 203 1.89 6.65 -10.20
CA ARG A 203 1.78 5.28 -10.67
C ARG A 203 0.33 4.88 -10.98
N LEU A 204 -0.62 5.26 -10.12
CA LEU A 204 -2.05 5.04 -10.35
C LEU A 204 -2.57 5.76 -11.61
N LYS A 205 -1.96 6.88 -12.00
CA LYS A 205 -2.27 7.59 -13.24
C LYS A 205 -1.70 6.88 -14.47
N GLN A 206 -0.53 6.26 -14.32
CA GLN A 206 0.19 5.59 -15.40
C GLN A 206 -0.19 4.11 -15.57
N GLU A 207 -0.49 3.44 -14.45
CA GLU A 207 -0.70 2.00 -14.41
C GLU A 207 -2.12 1.68 -13.92
N SER A 208 -2.92 1.03 -14.75
CA SER A 208 -4.17 0.43 -14.26
C SER A 208 -3.86 -0.87 -13.51
N MET A 209 -4.42 -1.02 -12.30
CA MET A 209 -4.37 -2.28 -11.55
C MET A 209 -5.44 -3.28 -12.02
N VAL A 210 -6.33 -2.83 -12.91
CA VAL A 210 -7.49 -3.59 -13.36
C VAL A 210 -7.67 -3.47 -14.86
N GLU A 211 -8.19 -4.52 -15.45
CA GLU A 211 -8.69 -4.58 -16.80
C GLU A 211 -10.22 -4.40 -16.75
N ARG A 212 -10.73 -3.43 -17.51
CA ARG A 212 -12.16 -3.15 -17.60
C ARG A 212 -12.82 -4.09 -18.58
N GLY A 213 -13.94 -4.70 -18.22
CA GLY A 213 -14.79 -5.50 -19.09
C GLY A 213 -15.92 -4.69 -19.75
N ASP A 214 -16.84 -5.41 -20.39
CA ASP A 214 -17.98 -4.80 -21.08
C ASP A 214 -19.01 -4.24 -20.10
N GLU A 215 -19.62 -3.12 -20.47
CA GLU A 215 -20.70 -2.50 -19.72
C GLU A 215 -22.04 -3.08 -20.16
N VAL A 216 -22.88 -3.45 -19.19
CA VAL A 216 -24.23 -3.95 -19.43
C VAL A 216 -25.25 -3.26 -18.55
N ASP A 217 -26.50 -3.27 -19.02
CA ASP A 217 -27.64 -2.83 -18.24
C ASP A 217 -28.04 -3.89 -17.21
N MET A 218 -28.29 -3.46 -15.95
CA MET A 218 -28.54 -4.35 -14.82
C MET A 218 -29.76 -3.86 -14.01
N PRO A 219 -30.99 -4.26 -14.39
CA PRO A 219 -32.15 -4.06 -13.54
C PRO A 219 -32.07 -4.98 -12.32
N THR A 220 -32.30 -4.43 -11.13
CA THR A 220 -32.32 -5.17 -9.87
C THR A 220 -33.54 -4.81 -9.04
N GLU A 221 -33.84 -5.59 -8.00
CA GLU A 221 -34.90 -5.29 -7.04
C GLU A 221 -34.68 -3.94 -6.31
N TYR A 222 -33.40 -3.50 -6.19
CA TYR A 222 -32.99 -2.30 -5.43
C TYR A 222 -32.72 -1.08 -6.31
N GLY A 223 -32.89 -1.20 -7.62
CA GLY A 223 -32.67 -0.12 -8.56
C GLY A 223 -32.17 -0.61 -9.92
N HIS A 224 -31.99 0.35 -10.83
CA HIS A 224 -31.55 0.11 -12.19
C HIS A 224 -30.16 0.71 -12.40
N PHE A 225 -29.14 -0.12 -12.67
CA PHE A 225 -27.73 0.23 -12.72
C PHE A 225 -27.11 -0.15 -14.07
N ARG A 226 -25.98 0.44 -14.39
CA ARG A 226 -25.03 -0.08 -15.36
C ARG A 226 -24.00 -0.91 -14.59
N LEU A 227 -23.71 -2.11 -15.07
CA LEU A 227 -22.73 -3.02 -14.46
C LEU A 227 -21.48 -3.08 -15.34
N ILE A 228 -20.31 -2.90 -14.72
CA ILE A 228 -19.01 -3.08 -15.35
C ILE A 228 -18.20 -4.05 -14.53
N PRO A 229 -17.77 -5.21 -15.09
CA PRO A 229 -16.81 -6.08 -14.43
C PRO A 229 -15.39 -5.56 -14.59
N PHE A 230 -14.55 -5.81 -13.60
CA PHE A 230 -13.13 -5.48 -13.61
C PHE A 230 -12.31 -6.69 -13.17
N ARG A 231 -11.30 -7.04 -13.95
CA ARG A 231 -10.34 -8.10 -13.58
C ARG A 231 -9.10 -7.48 -12.95
N GLN A 232 -8.76 -7.90 -11.74
CA GLN A 232 -7.52 -7.52 -11.08
C GLN A 232 -6.33 -8.20 -11.77
N LEU A 233 -5.40 -7.41 -12.32
CA LEU A 233 -4.30 -7.92 -13.14
C LEU A 233 -3.30 -8.80 -12.38
N SER A 234 -3.23 -8.69 -11.06
CA SER A 234 -2.23 -9.41 -10.25
C SER A 234 -2.60 -10.83 -9.86
N ASN A 235 -3.89 -11.15 -9.79
CA ASN A 235 -4.36 -12.44 -9.27
C ASN A 235 -5.59 -12.98 -10.05
N GLY A 236 -6.07 -12.23 -11.05
CA GLY A 236 -7.21 -12.61 -11.87
C GLY A 236 -8.57 -12.52 -11.18
N LEU A 237 -8.67 -12.01 -9.96
CA LEU A 237 -9.95 -11.83 -9.28
C LEU A 237 -10.82 -10.82 -10.03
N GLU A 238 -12.10 -11.11 -10.11
CA GLU A 238 -13.09 -10.24 -10.77
C GLU A 238 -13.89 -9.47 -9.73
N HIS A 239 -14.05 -8.16 -10.00
CA HIS A 239 -14.79 -7.20 -9.20
C HIS A 239 -15.88 -6.57 -10.05
N ILE A 240 -16.84 -5.91 -9.44
CA ILE A 240 -17.97 -5.31 -10.15
C ILE A 240 -18.15 -3.87 -9.70
N ALA A 241 -18.38 -2.96 -10.65
CA ALA A 241 -18.93 -1.64 -10.38
C ALA A 241 -20.39 -1.59 -10.85
N LEU A 242 -21.30 -1.22 -9.94
CA LEU A 242 -22.68 -0.84 -10.26
C LEU A 242 -22.74 0.69 -10.27
N ILE A 243 -23.18 1.26 -11.39
CA ILE A 243 -23.14 2.69 -11.68
C ILE A 243 -24.53 3.21 -11.95
N LYS A 244 -24.89 4.32 -11.32
CA LYS A 244 -26.11 5.08 -11.58
C LYS A 244 -25.77 6.48 -12.03
N GLY A 245 -26.41 6.98 -13.09
CA GLY A 245 -26.22 8.34 -13.59
C GLY A 245 -24.86 8.59 -14.25
N SER A 246 -24.50 9.86 -14.36
CA SER A 246 -23.23 10.37 -14.87
C SER A 246 -22.80 11.59 -14.07
N TRP A 247 -21.52 11.96 -14.12
CA TRP A 247 -20.95 13.04 -13.32
C TRP A 247 -19.79 13.76 -14.03
N GLU A 248 -19.50 14.97 -13.58
CA GLU A 248 -18.32 15.71 -13.98
C GLU A 248 -17.08 15.27 -13.16
N PRO A 249 -15.85 15.45 -13.68
CA PRO A 249 -14.62 14.93 -13.04
C PRO A 249 -14.39 15.36 -11.58
N ASP A 250 -14.82 16.57 -11.20
CA ASP A 250 -14.64 17.11 -9.85
C ASP A 250 -15.91 17.06 -8.99
N GLU A 251 -16.96 16.42 -9.47
CA GLU A 251 -18.21 16.30 -8.74
C GLU A 251 -18.08 15.25 -7.62
N PRO A 252 -18.51 15.57 -6.37
CA PRO A 252 -18.56 14.58 -5.29
C PRO A 252 -19.64 13.52 -5.54
N ILE A 253 -19.24 12.24 -5.61
CA ILE A 253 -20.13 11.12 -5.95
C ILE A 253 -20.37 10.24 -4.72
N LEU A 254 -21.63 9.82 -4.54
CA LEU A 254 -21.99 8.84 -3.52
C LEU A 254 -21.39 7.48 -3.87
N VAL A 255 -20.51 6.97 -3.00
CA VAL A 255 -19.74 5.74 -3.27
C VAL A 255 -19.85 4.76 -2.12
N ARG A 256 -20.08 3.49 -2.44
CA ARG A 256 -19.88 2.36 -1.54
C ARG A 256 -18.82 1.42 -2.10
N VAL A 257 -17.73 1.19 -1.35
CA VAL A 257 -16.82 0.08 -1.60
C VAL A 257 -17.22 -1.08 -0.69
N HIS A 258 -17.84 -2.10 -1.26
CA HIS A 258 -18.38 -3.26 -0.54
C HIS A 258 -17.46 -4.46 -0.75
N SER A 259 -16.98 -5.08 0.33
CA SER A 259 -16.24 -6.35 0.23
C SER A 259 -17.21 -7.52 0.30
N SER A 260 -17.12 -8.45 -0.63
CA SER A 260 -18.00 -9.61 -0.74
C SER A 260 -18.16 -10.37 0.58
N CYS A 261 -19.34 -10.80 0.84
CA CYS A 261 -19.72 -11.62 1.97
C CYS A 261 -20.77 -12.64 1.53
N MET A 262 -20.35 -13.74 0.93
CA MET A 262 -21.24 -14.74 0.37
C MET A 262 -22.36 -15.15 1.33
N THR A 263 -22.05 -15.30 2.61
CA THR A 263 -23.04 -15.68 3.62
C THR A 263 -24.08 -14.60 3.88
N GLY A 264 -23.67 -13.31 3.91
CA GLY A 264 -24.57 -12.19 4.14
C GLY A 264 -25.28 -11.74 2.87
N ASP A 265 -24.53 -11.56 1.78
CA ASP A 265 -25.02 -10.94 0.55
C ASP A 265 -25.93 -11.88 -0.25
N ILE A 266 -25.66 -13.21 -0.23
CA ILE A 266 -26.41 -14.20 -1.01
C ILE A 266 -27.38 -14.98 -0.11
N PHE A 267 -26.91 -15.46 1.04
CA PHE A 267 -27.71 -16.36 1.89
C PHE A 267 -28.46 -15.64 3.02
N GLY A 268 -28.35 -14.30 3.12
CA GLY A 268 -29.05 -13.52 4.13
C GLY A 268 -28.66 -13.88 5.57
N SER A 269 -27.39 -14.24 5.81
CA SER A 269 -26.91 -14.60 7.15
C SER A 269 -27.13 -13.48 8.15
N MET A 270 -27.79 -13.75 9.24
CA MET A 270 -28.02 -12.82 10.34
C MET A 270 -26.79 -12.60 11.24
N ARG A 271 -25.68 -13.33 11.02
CA ARG A 271 -24.42 -13.19 11.81
C ARG A 271 -23.64 -11.90 11.50
N CYS A 272 -23.96 -11.22 10.41
CA CYS A 272 -23.32 -9.97 10.00
C CYS A 272 -24.36 -8.99 9.47
N ASP A 273 -23.90 -7.80 9.14
CA ASP A 273 -24.69 -6.69 8.57
C ASP A 273 -24.44 -6.47 7.07
N CYS A 274 -23.69 -7.36 6.40
CA CYS A 274 -23.17 -7.13 5.04
C CYS A 274 -24.28 -7.01 4.00
N GLY A 275 -25.19 -7.98 3.91
CA GLY A 275 -26.26 -7.97 2.93
C GLY A 275 -27.18 -6.76 3.08
N GLU A 276 -27.59 -6.42 4.32
CA GLU A 276 -28.41 -5.22 4.56
C GLU A 276 -27.66 -3.93 4.18
N GLN A 277 -26.36 -3.83 4.47
CA GLN A 277 -25.56 -2.68 4.04
C GLN A 277 -25.46 -2.57 2.52
N LEU A 278 -25.34 -3.69 1.80
CA LEU A 278 -25.34 -3.71 0.35
C LEU A 278 -26.65 -3.20 -0.22
N HIS A 279 -27.78 -3.74 0.26
CA HIS A 279 -29.11 -3.34 -0.19
C HIS A 279 -29.40 -1.86 0.12
N LYS A 280 -29.09 -1.39 1.33
CA LYS A 280 -29.20 0.05 1.69
C LYS A 280 -28.35 0.94 0.80
N ALA A 281 -27.14 0.53 0.47
CA ALA A 281 -26.27 1.30 -0.42
C ALA A 281 -26.85 1.37 -1.83
N MET A 282 -27.40 0.27 -2.37
CA MET A 282 -28.06 0.24 -3.68
C MET A 282 -29.28 1.17 -3.71
N GLN A 283 -30.14 1.11 -2.68
CA GLN A 283 -31.31 1.97 -2.56
C GLN A 283 -30.92 3.45 -2.41
N ALA A 284 -29.87 3.76 -1.66
CA ALA A 284 -29.39 5.14 -1.50
C ALA A 284 -28.90 5.71 -2.83
N VAL A 285 -28.10 4.95 -3.59
CA VAL A 285 -27.61 5.36 -4.92
C VAL A 285 -28.77 5.50 -5.91
N GLU A 286 -29.75 4.58 -5.88
CA GLU A 286 -30.95 4.69 -6.74
C GLU A 286 -31.76 5.93 -6.42
N SER A 287 -31.98 6.22 -5.14
CA SER A 287 -32.75 7.38 -4.67
C SER A 287 -32.06 8.71 -4.99
N GLU A 288 -30.73 8.75 -4.92
CA GLU A 288 -29.95 9.94 -5.30
C GLU A 288 -29.89 10.13 -6.82
N GLY A 289 -30.13 9.07 -7.60
CA GLY A 289 -30.07 9.06 -9.06
C GLY A 289 -28.65 9.11 -9.61
N LYS A 290 -27.64 9.14 -8.75
CA LYS A 290 -26.22 9.25 -9.11
C LYS A 290 -25.34 8.59 -8.04
N GLY A 291 -24.45 7.69 -8.44
CA GLY A 291 -23.51 7.05 -7.52
C GLY A 291 -22.93 5.75 -8.02
N VAL A 292 -22.06 5.16 -7.20
CA VAL A 292 -21.30 3.95 -7.52
C VAL A 292 -21.27 3.00 -6.34
N ILE A 293 -21.47 1.70 -6.62
CA ILE A 293 -21.15 0.62 -5.70
C ILE A 293 -20.04 -0.24 -6.32
N VAL A 294 -18.86 -0.26 -5.70
CA VAL A 294 -17.78 -1.17 -6.08
C VAL A 294 -17.89 -2.42 -5.21
N TYR A 295 -18.28 -3.54 -5.81
CA TYR A 295 -18.36 -4.84 -5.16
C TYR A 295 -17.05 -5.58 -5.34
N MET A 296 -16.27 -5.67 -4.25
CA MET A 296 -14.93 -6.23 -4.22
C MET A 296 -14.98 -7.72 -3.85
N ASN A 297 -14.46 -8.58 -4.69
CA ASN A 297 -14.31 -10.01 -4.39
C ASN A 297 -13.14 -10.22 -3.40
N GLN A 298 -13.39 -9.88 -2.13
CA GLN A 298 -12.42 -9.95 -1.01
C GLN A 298 -13.11 -10.56 0.22
N GLU A 299 -13.59 -11.80 0.07
CA GLU A 299 -14.35 -12.53 1.09
C GLU A 299 -13.58 -12.61 2.42
N GLY A 300 -14.32 -12.46 3.53
CA GLY A 300 -13.77 -12.58 4.87
C GLY A 300 -12.69 -11.54 5.19
N ARG A 301 -12.75 -10.32 4.61
CA ARG A 301 -11.71 -9.28 4.68
C ARG A 301 -10.39 -9.70 4.05
N GLY A 302 -10.44 -10.47 2.97
CA GLY A 302 -9.26 -10.93 2.23
C GLY A 302 -8.74 -12.31 2.61
N ILE A 303 -9.26 -12.94 3.68
CA ILE A 303 -8.81 -14.28 4.11
C ILE A 303 -9.50 -15.43 3.37
N GLY A 304 -10.52 -15.13 2.57
CA GLY A 304 -11.30 -16.11 1.81
C GLY A 304 -12.37 -16.84 2.61
N LEU A 305 -13.31 -17.49 1.89
CA LEU A 305 -14.48 -18.15 2.49
C LEU A 305 -14.09 -19.26 3.49
N MET A 306 -13.14 -20.12 3.12
CA MET A 306 -12.76 -21.25 3.99
C MET A 306 -12.25 -20.78 5.34
N ASN A 307 -11.38 -19.78 5.36
CA ASN A 307 -10.84 -19.25 6.62
C ASN A 307 -11.87 -18.44 7.39
N LYS A 308 -12.79 -17.75 6.71
CA LYS A 308 -13.92 -17.11 7.34
C LYS A 308 -14.83 -18.12 8.10
N ILE A 309 -15.11 -19.28 7.51
CA ILE A 309 -15.87 -20.33 8.18
C ILE A 309 -15.09 -20.92 9.38
N ARG A 310 -13.77 -21.07 9.26
CA ARG A 310 -12.93 -21.47 10.41
C ARG A 310 -12.97 -20.40 11.52
N ALA A 311 -12.94 -19.12 11.18
CA ALA A 311 -13.09 -18.03 12.13
C ALA A 311 -14.46 -18.08 12.83
N TYR A 312 -15.55 -18.37 12.11
CA TYR A 312 -16.87 -18.58 12.72
C TYR A 312 -16.86 -19.72 13.74
N ARG A 313 -16.19 -20.82 13.46
CA ARG A 313 -16.05 -21.93 14.40
C ARG A 313 -15.32 -21.52 15.68
N LEU A 314 -14.27 -20.71 15.54
CA LEU A 314 -13.52 -20.17 16.69
C LEU A 314 -14.37 -19.17 17.50
N GLN A 315 -15.21 -18.37 16.83
CA GLN A 315 -16.15 -17.45 17.48
C GLN A 315 -17.24 -18.20 18.27
N GLU A 316 -17.72 -19.34 17.78
CA GLU A 316 -18.61 -20.24 18.51
C GLU A 316 -17.96 -20.77 19.79
N GLY A 317 -16.62 -20.90 19.80
CA GLY A 317 -15.80 -21.24 20.96
C GLY A 317 -15.50 -20.09 21.91
N GLY A 318 -16.02 -18.87 21.62
CA GLY A 318 -15.93 -17.71 22.52
C GLY A 318 -14.97 -16.60 22.07
N LEU A 319 -14.12 -16.81 21.06
CA LEU A 319 -13.25 -15.76 20.53
C LEU A 319 -14.07 -14.65 19.85
N ASP A 320 -13.52 -13.43 19.78
CA ASP A 320 -14.08 -12.40 18.93
C ASP A 320 -13.51 -12.47 17.49
N THR A 321 -13.99 -11.58 16.59
CA THR A 321 -13.59 -11.61 15.17
C THR A 321 -12.10 -11.33 14.97
N VAL A 322 -11.51 -10.42 15.76
CA VAL A 322 -10.09 -10.07 15.69
C VAL A 322 -9.23 -11.21 16.21
N GLU A 323 -9.58 -11.75 17.37
CA GLU A 323 -8.90 -12.88 17.99
C GLU A 323 -8.92 -14.13 17.10
N ALA A 324 -10.07 -14.42 16.48
CA ALA A 324 -10.21 -15.54 15.56
C ALA A 324 -9.30 -15.40 14.33
N ASN A 325 -9.18 -14.20 13.73
CA ASN A 325 -8.29 -13.97 12.62
C ASN A 325 -6.81 -14.09 13.02
N LEU A 326 -6.42 -13.50 14.14
CA LEU A 326 -5.05 -13.61 14.67
C LEU A 326 -4.68 -15.07 14.97
N HIS A 327 -5.62 -15.85 15.55
CA HIS A 327 -5.42 -17.27 15.84
C HIS A 327 -5.16 -18.10 14.55
N LEU A 328 -5.77 -17.68 13.43
CA LEU A 328 -5.57 -18.29 12.12
C LEU A 328 -4.32 -17.77 11.38
N GLY A 329 -3.56 -16.85 11.98
CA GLY A 329 -2.33 -16.29 11.41
C GLY A 329 -2.55 -15.12 10.45
N PHE A 330 -3.74 -14.51 10.42
CA PHE A 330 -4.08 -13.35 9.60
C PHE A 330 -4.08 -12.06 10.41
N LYS A 331 -3.89 -10.93 9.72
CA LYS A 331 -4.16 -9.61 10.31
C LYS A 331 -5.67 -9.40 10.52
N ALA A 332 -6.02 -8.38 11.28
CA ALA A 332 -7.42 -7.99 11.46
C ALA A 332 -8.11 -7.58 10.15
N ASP A 333 -7.34 -7.06 9.18
CA ASP A 333 -7.80 -6.65 7.85
C ASP A 333 -6.70 -6.91 6.81
N GLU A 334 -6.97 -7.78 5.82
CA GLU A 334 -6.07 -8.14 4.72
C GLU A 334 -6.56 -7.57 3.37
N ARG A 335 -7.54 -6.65 3.38
CA ARG A 335 -8.12 -6.10 2.14
C ARG A 335 -7.14 -5.22 1.39
N ASP A 336 -7.20 -5.30 0.07
CA ASP A 336 -6.49 -4.41 -0.86
C ASP A 336 -7.42 -3.26 -1.27
N TYR A 337 -7.17 -2.07 -0.75
CA TYR A 337 -7.96 -0.88 -1.07
C TYR A 337 -7.54 -0.23 -2.39
N GLY A 338 -6.33 -0.50 -2.89
CA GLY A 338 -5.80 0.05 -4.13
C GLY A 338 -6.58 -0.37 -5.36
N VAL A 339 -7.04 -1.62 -5.39
CA VAL A 339 -7.89 -2.14 -6.48
C VAL A 339 -9.21 -1.38 -6.54
N GLY A 340 -9.87 -1.16 -5.40
CA GLY A 340 -11.11 -0.38 -5.34
C GLY A 340 -10.89 1.07 -5.80
N ALA A 341 -9.78 1.69 -5.40
CA ALA A 341 -9.41 3.02 -5.86
C ALA A 341 -9.13 3.07 -7.37
N SER A 342 -8.45 2.05 -7.92
CA SER A 342 -8.19 1.94 -9.35
C SER A 342 -9.48 1.83 -10.17
N ILE A 343 -10.45 1.04 -9.70
CA ILE A 343 -11.78 0.93 -10.32
C ILE A 343 -12.49 2.29 -10.29
N LEU A 344 -12.54 2.96 -9.14
CA LEU A 344 -13.17 4.28 -9.00
C LEU A 344 -12.54 5.32 -9.95
N ARG A 345 -11.22 5.31 -10.07
CA ARG A 345 -10.51 6.20 -11.00
C ARG A 345 -10.79 5.89 -12.46
N ASP A 346 -10.86 4.62 -12.85
CA ASP A 346 -11.19 4.18 -14.22
C ASP A 346 -12.57 4.70 -14.65
N ILE A 347 -13.57 4.61 -13.77
CA ILE A 347 -14.92 5.12 -14.02
C ILE A 347 -15.07 6.63 -13.83
N GLY A 348 -13.96 7.36 -13.61
CA GLY A 348 -13.93 8.83 -13.55
C GLY A 348 -14.24 9.45 -12.20
N VAL A 349 -14.40 8.68 -11.11
CA VAL A 349 -14.61 9.23 -9.76
C VAL A 349 -13.30 9.75 -9.20
N ARG A 350 -13.31 10.95 -8.63
CA ARG A 350 -12.17 11.60 -7.96
C ARG A 350 -12.52 12.05 -6.55
N LYS A 351 -13.71 12.61 -6.36
CA LYS A 351 -14.24 13.08 -5.08
C LYS A 351 -15.37 12.17 -4.62
N LEU A 352 -15.32 11.76 -3.36
CA LEU A 352 -16.24 10.76 -2.82
C LEU A 352 -17.04 11.32 -1.64
N ARG A 353 -18.33 11.07 -1.67
CA ARG A 353 -19.19 10.98 -0.49
C ARG A 353 -19.24 9.49 -0.12
N LEU A 354 -18.38 9.07 0.81
CA LEU A 354 -18.11 7.65 1.04
C LEU A 354 -19.07 7.04 2.07
N MET A 355 -19.90 6.09 1.66
CA MET A 355 -20.74 5.29 2.55
C MET A 355 -19.91 4.30 3.35
N THR A 356 -19.49 4.66 4.56
CA THR A 356 -18.72 3.77 5.45
C THR A 356 -18.84 4.18 6.91
N ASN A 357 -18.75 3.20 7.81
CA ASN A 357 -18.57 3.40 9.25
C ASN A 357 -17.14 3.01 9.68
N ASN A 358 -16.25 2.66 8.73
CA ASN A 358 -14.89 2.20 9.00
C ASN A 358 -13.87 3.27 8.63
N PRO A 359 -13.19 3.91 9.60
CA PRO A 359 -12.19 4.96 9.33
C PRO A 359 -10.97 4.44 8.54
N VAL A 360 -10.57 3.18 8.71
CA VAL A 360 -9.45 2.58 7.96
C VAL A 360 -9.71 2.57 6.45
N LYS A 361 -10.98 2.41 6.01
CA LYS A 361 -11.33 2.49 4.58
C LYS A 361 -11.06 3.88 4.00
N ARG A 362 -11.25 4.94 4.77
CA ARG A 362 -10.96 6.31 4.33
C ARG A 362 -9.47 6.46 4.02
N ILE A 363 -8.64 6.19 5.00
CA ILE A 363 -7.16 6.27 4.88
C ILE A 363 -6.68 5.43 3.68
N GLY A 364 -7.23 4.22 3.53
CA GLY A 364 -6.89 3.34 2.42
C GLY A 364 -7.19 3.92 1.04
N LEU A 365 -8.30 4.64 0.85
CA LEU A 365 -8.68 5.23 -0.44
C LEU A 365 -7.96 6.56 -0.68
N GLU A 366 -7.80 7.40 0.35
CA GLU A 366 -7.07 8.67 0.28
C GLU A 366 -5.60 8.46 -0.11
N ALA A 367 -4.97 7.40 0.40
CA ALA A 367 -3.60 7.01 0.03
C ALA A 367 -3.41 6.74 -1.47
N TYR A 368 -4.50 6.43 -2.19
CA TYR A 368 -4.49 6.21 -3.64
C TYR A 368 -5.02 7.41 -4.45
N GLY A 369 -5.03 8.60 -3.85
CA GLY A 369 -5.31 9.86 -4.53
C GLY A 369 -6.79 10.12 -4.83
N LEU A 370 -7.70 9.55 -4.03
CA LEU A 370 -9.11 9.89 -4.01
C LEU A 370 -9.38 10.88 -2.87
N GLU A 371 -10.18 11.91 -3.13
CA GLU A 371 -10.58 12.91 -2.14
C GLU A 371 -11.91 12.50 -1.49
N ILE A 372 -11.91 12.26 -0.17
CA ILE A 372 -13.14 11.98 0.58
C ILE A 372 -13.67 13.28 1.18
N VAL A 373 -14.69 13.83 0.54
CA VAL A 373 -15.31 15.12 0.95
C VAL A 373 -16.35 14.95 2.04
N GLU A 374 -16.97 13.76 2.14
CA GLU A 374 -18.01 13.46 3.13
C GLU A 374 -17.98 11.98 3.52
N ASN A 375 -18.22 11.70 4.80
CA ASN A 375 -18.48 10.35 5.28
C ASN A 375 -19.98 10.17 5.51
N VAL A 376 -20.60 9.32 4.71
CA VAL A 376 -22.04 9.00 4.80
C VAL A 376 -22.20 7.73 5.64
N PRO A 377 -22.84 7.80 6.82
CA PRO A 377 -23.04 6.62 7.64
C PRO A 377 -23.96 5.59 6.95
N ILE A 378 -23.66 4.32 7.16
CA ILE A 378 -24.47 3.22 6.65
C ILE A 378 -24.70 2.20 7.78
N GLU A 379 -25.61 2.54 8.66
CA GLU A 379 -25.92 1.74 9.84
C GLU A 379 -27.07 0.76 9.59
N VAL A 380 -26.99 -0.38 10.25
CA VAL A 380 -28.01 -1.44 10.23
C VAL A 380 -28.46 -1.68 11.66
N THR A 381 -29.74 -1.87 11.86
CA THR A 381 -30.31 -2.18 13.19
C THR A 381 -29.76 -3.51 13.69
N PRO A 382 -29.14 -3.56 14.89
CA PRO A 382 -28.62 -4.79 15.44
C PRO A 382 -29.74 -5.82 15.66
N ASN A 383 -29.43 -7.10 15.42
CA ASN A 383 -30.27 -8.24 15.76
C ASN A 383 -29.60 -9.12 16.83
N GLU A 384 -30.30 -10.12 17.37
CA GLU A 384 -29.76 -11.00 18.40
C GLU A 384 -28.52 -11.78 18.01
N TYR A 385 -28.30 -12.06 16.68
CA TYR A 385 -27.18 -12.84 16.18
C TYR A 385 -25.95 -11.99 15.82
N ASN A 386 -26.14 -10.72 15.41
CA ASN A 386 -25.02 -9.86 14.96
C ASN A 386 -24.60 -8.81 16.00
N ARG A 387 -25.33 -8.64 17.10
CA ARG A 387 -25.05 -7.62 18.13
C ARG A 387 -23.59 -7.71 18.64
N ARG A 388 -23.12 -8.92 19.00
CA ARG A 388 -21.75 -9.14 19.46
C ARG A 388 -20.72 -8.76 18.38
N TYR A 389 -21.01 -9.08 17.13
CA TYR A 389 -20.16 -8.74 15.99
C TYR A 389 -20.07 -7.21 15.79
N LEU A 390 -21.19 -6.50 15.88
CA LEU A 390 -21.23 -5.04 15.76
C LEU A 390 -20.51 -4.35 16.92
N LEU A 391 -20.68 -4.82 18.15
CA LEU A 391 -19.91 -4.35 19.30
C LEU A 391 -18.40 -4.55 19.14
N THR A 392 -17.96 -5.66 18.55
CA THR A 392 -16.52 -5.87 18.24
C THR A 392 -16.03 -4.87 17.19
N LYS A 393 -16.82 -4.57 16.16
CA LYS A 393 -16.50 -3.53 15.17
C LYS A 393 -16.33 -2.15 15.83
N GLU A 394 -17.24 -1.77 16.72
CA GLU A 394 -17.21 -0.49 17.42
C GLU A 394 -16.00 -0.42 18.38
N LYS A 395 -15.92 -1.34 19.34
CA LYS A 395 -14.97 -1.27 20.47
C LYS A 395 -13.53 -1.62 20.09
N ARG A 396 -13.30 -2.54 19.14
CA ARG A 396 -11.97 -3.06 18.82
C ARG A 396 -11.45 -2.65 17.43
N MET A 397 -12.34 -2.21 16.54
CA MET A 397 -11.95 -1.86 15.17
C MET A 397 -12.22 -0.39 14.84
N GLY A 398 -12.62 0.41 15.83
CA GLY A 398 -12.80 1.86 15.69
C GLY A 398 -13.92 2.28 14.72
N HIS A 399 -14.91 1.39 14.47
CA HIS A 399 -16.06 1.76 13.65
C HIS A 399 -16.95 2.77 14.38
N THR A 400 -17.40 3.79 13.66
CA THR A 400 -18.44 4.72 14.14
C THR A 400 -19.80 4.06 13.99
N LEU A 401 -20.22 3.34 15.00
CA LEU A 401 -21.53 2.69 15.11
C LEU A 401 -22.21 3.12 16.41
N HIS A 402 -23.54 3.14 16.44
CA HIS A 402 -24.34 3.38 17.64
C HIS A 402 -25.06 2.07 18.00
N VAL A 403 -24.35 1.21 18.70
CA VAL A 403 -24.91 -0.07 19.19
C VAL A 403 -25.26 0.11 20.66
N ASP A 404 -26.55 0.30 20.96
CA ASP A 404 -27.03 0.35 22.36
C ASP A 404 -26.66 -0.93 23.10
N GLU A 405 -26.19 -0.82 24.35
CA GLU A 405 -25.78 -1.95 25.19
C GLU A 405 -26.89 -2.92 25.54
#